data_1946f1bac41230c117ac59d8fee80a4d
#
_entry.id   1946f1bac41230c117ac59d8fee80a4d
#
_cell.length_a   1.000
_cell.length_b   1.000
_cell.length_c   1.000
_cell.angle_alpha   90.00
_cell.angle_beta   90.00
_cell.angle_gamma   90.00
#
_symmetry.space_group_name_H-M   'P 1'
#
loop_
_entity.id
_entity.type
_entity.pdbx_description
1 polymer ?
#
loop_
_entity_poly.entity_id
_entity_poly.type
_entity_poly.pdbx_seq_one_letter_code
_entity_poly.pdbx_strand_id
1 'polypeptide(L)'
;DGYIEKTYSKRSKKSLIDHPRKNLIQDRYYVRYVNKENILVNQFIKDVKSVFGRKVTKLRRFEYEVCGKWIYDIFYNLGALKSYNWFVPSRIINSNKLVKKEWLKAIFDDEGYIAKNQIGLGIVNKKAINQIQKLLKNFKIKTKLYKPYIPKNPKHRIVYRISIQRENVLKYFKYIG
;
A
#
# COMPACT_ATOMS: atom_id res chain seq x y z
N ASP A 1 -1.14 -5.77 -3.15
CA ASP A 1 -1.64 -4.42 -3.51
C ASP A 1 -2.82 -3.99 -2.64
N GLY A 2 -2.81 -2.74 -2.19
CA GLY A 2 -3.91 -2.15 -1.43
C GLY A 2 -4.43 -0.87 -2.08
N TYR A 3 -5.71 -0.57 -1.88
CA TYR A 3 -6.31 0.68 -2.34
C TYR A 3 -7.48 1.10 -1.45
N ILE A 4 -7.82 2.38 -1.52
CA ILE A 4 -8.99 2.93 -0.87
C ILE A 4 -10.07 3.23 -1.90
N GLU A 5 -11.33 3.02 -1.52
CA GLU A 5 -12.48 3.23 -2.41
C GLU A 5 -13.62 3.90 -1.67
N LYS A 6 -14.22 4.89 -2.33
CA LYS A 6 -15.50 5.46 -1.94
C LYS A 6 -16.55 5.04 -2.96
N THR A 7 -17.61 4.42 -2.50
CA THR A 7 -18.74 4.01 -3.36
C THR A 7 -20.05 4.61 -2.86
N TYR A 8 -21.05 4.56 -3.71
CA TYR A 8 -22.41 5.01 -3.40
C TYR A 8 -23.35 3.83 -3.49
N SER A 9 -24.21 3.63 -2.50
CA SER A 9 -25.25 2.60 -2.54
C SER A 9 -26.61 3.23 -2.26
N LYS A 10 -27.60 2.82 -3.06
CA LYS A 10 -29.01 3.12 -2.75
C LYS A 10 -29.42 2.34 -1.50
N ARG A 11 -30.12 2.96 -0.59
CA ARG A 11 -30.71 2.28 0.57
C ARG A 11 -31.84 1.36 0.13
N SER A 12 -31.99 0.24 0.81
CA SER A 12 -33.14 -0.63 0.63
C SER A 12 -34.43 0.08 1.09
N LYS A 13 -35.58 -0.29 0.52
CA LYS A 13 -36.89 0.24 0.94
C LYS A 13 -37.11 0.05 2.45
N LYS A 14 -36.75 -1.11 3.01
CA LYS A 14 -36.84 -1.39 4.45
C LYS A 14 -36.01 -0.41 5.28
N SER A 15 -34.77 -0.15 4.90
CA SER A 15 -33.91 0.83 5.61
C SER A 15 -34.42 2.25 5.56
N LEU A 16 -35.23 2.63 4.56
CA LEU A 16 -35.88 3.94 4.46
C LEU A 16 -37.11 4.05 5.38
N ILE A 17 -37.85 2.95 5.56
CA ILE A 17 -38.98 2.89 6.51
C ILE A 17 -38.44 3.05 7.94
N ASP A 18 -37.40 2.30 8.30
CA ASP A 18 -36.81 2.33 9.65
C ASP A 18 -36.12 3.68 9.97
N HIS A 19 -35.67 4.39 8.94
CA HIS A 19 -34.92 5.65 9.08
C HIS A 19 -35.31 6.69 8.01
N PRO A 20 -36.50 7.27 8.05
CA PRO A 20 -37.03 8.10 6.95
C PRO A 20 -36.29 9.41 6.71
N ARG A 21 -35.58 9.93 7.71
CA ARG A 21 -34.79 11.19 7.59
C ARG A 21 -33.41 11.03 6.96
N LYS A 22 -33.02 9.84 6.58
CA LYS A 22 -31.69 9.59 5.99
C LYS A 22 -31.76 9.60 4.47
N ASN A 23 -30.71 10.14 3.85
CA ASN A 23 -30.60 10.22 2.38
C ASN A 23 -30.78 8.84 1.71
N LEU A 24 -31.43 8.82 0.54
CA LEU A 24 -31.61 7.66 -0.33
C LEU A 24 -30.30 7.04 -0.77
N ILE A 25 -29.25 7.86 -0.86
CA ILE A 25 -27.89 7.44 -1.25
C ILE A 25 -26.99 7.49 0.00
N GLN A 26 -26.30 6.39 0.24
CA GLN A 26 -25.33 6.30 1.32
C GLN A 26 -23.93 6.14 0.76
N ASP A 27 -23.03 7.01 1.19
CA ASP A 27 -21.59 6.85 0.94
C ASP A 27 -21.06 5.65 1.74
N ARG A 28 -20.29 4.82 1.07
CA ARG A 28 -19.55 3.74 1.70
C ARG A 28 -18.06 3.92 1.44
N TYR A 29 -17.28 3.70 2.49
CA TYR A 29 -15.84 3.93 2.50
C TYR A 29 -15.12 2.64 2.86
N TYR A 30 -14.19 2.22 2.01
CA TYR A 30 -13.47 0.96 2.14
C TYR A 30 -11.97 1.17 2.04
N VAL A 31 -11.24 0.40 2.83
CA VAL A 31 -9.83 0.12 2.62
C VAL A 31 -9.73 -1.33 2.20
N ARG A 32 -9.17 -1.59 1.02
CA ARG A 32 -9.06 -2.91 0.43
C ARG A 32 -7.61 -3.34 0.32
N TYR A 33 -7.39 -4.62 0.58
CA TYR A 33 -6.11 -5.28 0.44
C TYR A 33 -6.26 -6.50 -0.47
N VAL A 34 -5.42 -6.58 -1.49
CA VAL A 34 -5.42 -7.66 -2.48
C VAL A 34 -4.08 -8.35 -2.43
N ASN A 35 -4.06 -9.58 -1.91
CA ASN A 35 -2.85 -10.38 -1.85
C ASN A 35 -3.20 -11.87 -1.83
N LYS A 36 -2.38 -12.70 -2.50
CA LYS A 36 -2.50 -14.15 -2.53
C LYS A 36 -1.71 -14.86 -1.43
N GLU A 37 -0.74 -14.18 -0.82
CA GLU A 37 0.14 -14.73 0.21
C GLU A 37 -0.56 -14.68 1.58
N ASN A 38 -0.89 -15.85 2.12
CA ASN A 38 -1.63 -15.97 3.38
C ASN A 38 -0.93 -15.29 4.55
N ILE A 39 0.40 -15.28 4.58
CA ILE A 39 1.18 -14.63 5.65
C ILE A 39 0.88 -13.13 5.69
N LEU A 40 0.92 -12.46 4.54
CA LEU A 40 0.65 -11.03 4.42
C LEU A 40 -0.82 -10.70 4.69
N VAL A 41 -1.74 -11.55 4.23
CA VAL A 41 -3.18 -11.41 4.52
C VAL A 41 -3.46 -11.52 6.01
N ASN A 42 -2.88 -12.52 6.69
CA ASN A 42 -3.07 -12.71 8.12
C ASN A 42 -2.47 -11.54 8.92
N GLN A 43 -1.32 -11.01 8.48
CA GLN A 43 -0.74 -9.81 9.09
C GLN A 43 -1.68 -8.61 8.94
N PHE A 44 -2.21 -8.35 7.73
CA PHE A 44 -3.19 -7.29 7.50
C PHE A 44 -4.42 -7.42 8.42
N ILE A 45 -5.00 -8.63 8.54
CA ILE A 45 -6.15 -8.89 9.42
C ILE A 45 -5.82 -8.58 10.87
N LYS A 46 -4.65 -9.04 11.34
CA LYS A 46 -4.17 -8.80 12.70
C LYS A 46 -3.96 -7.31 12.98
N ASP A 47 -3.33 -6.59 12.06
CA ASP A 47 -3.05 -5.17 12.20
C ASP A 47 -4.34 -4.34 12.21
N VAL A 48 -5.27 -4.61 11.30
CA VAL A 48 -6.58 -3.94 11.28
C VAL A 48 -7.35 -4.18 12.60
N LYS A 49 -7.33 -5.41 13.11
CA LYS A 49 -7.97 -5.71 14.39
C LYS A 49 -7.28 -4.99 15.56
N SER A 50 -5.94 -5.00 15.59
CA SER A 50 -5.15 -4.40 16.68
C SER A 50 -5.27 -2.87 16.69
N VAL A 51 -5.14 -2.24 15.51
CA VAL A 51 -5.07 -0.76 15.41
C VAL A 51 -6.46 -0.12 15.40
N PHE A 52 -7.41 -0.77 14.73
CA PHE A 52 -8.74 -0.19 14.47
C PHE A 52 -9.87 -0.89 15.21
N GLY A 53 -9.63 -2.02 15.86
CA GLY A 53 -10.68 -2.82 16.51
C GLY A 53 -11.73 -3.35 15.52
N ARG A 54 -11.41 -3.43 14.22
CA ARG A 54 -12.36 -3.79 13.17
C ARG A 54 -12.10 -5.18 12.60
N LYS A 55 -13.19 -5.83 12.17
CA LYS A 55 -13.12 -7.08 11.44
C LYS A 55 -12.89 -6.83 9.97
N VAL A 56 -11.97 -7.57 9.38
CA VAL A 56 -11.75 -7.62 7.93
C VAL A 56 -12.70 -8.62 7.31
N THR A 57 -13.32 -8.28 6.19
CA THR A 57 -14.22 -9.14 5.42
C THR A 57 -13.50 -9.60 4.15
N LYS A 58 -13.56 -10.89 3.87
CA LYS A 58 -13.10 -11.44 2.58
C LYS A 58 -14.19 -11.24 1.53
N LEU A 59 -13.86 -10.56 0.44
CA LEU A 59 -14.80 -10.30 -0.67
C LEU A 59 -14.71 -11.36 -1.77
N ARG A 60 -13.49 -11.62 -2.23
CA ARG A 60 -13.17 -12.54 -3.33
C ARG A 60 -11.97 -13.39 -2.97
N ARG A 61 -11.50 -14.22 -3.92
CA ARG A 61 -10.42 -15.18 -3.66
C ARG A 61 -9.19 -14.58 -2.96
N PHE A 62 -8.80 -13.35 -3.32
CA PHE A 62 -7.59 -12.69 -2.79
C PHE A 62 -7.85 -11.25 -2.33
N GLU A 63 -9.10 -10.84 -2.22
CA GLU A 63 -9.49 -9.47 -1.90
C GLU A 63 -10.15 -9.42 -0.52
N TYR A 64 -9.67 -8.52 0.30
CA TYR A 64 -10.09 -8.33 1.69
C TYR A 64 -10.41 -6.84 1.91
N GLU A 65 -11.41 -6.54 2.72
CA GLU A 65 -11.77 -5.16 3.00
C GLU A 65 -12.08 -4.89 4.47
N VAL A 66 -11.85 -3.66 4.87
CA VAL A 66 -12.40 -3.08 6.10
C VAL A 66 -13.21 -1.85 5.73
N CYS A 67 -14.43 -1.77 6.29
CA CYS A 67 -15.35 -0.65 6.06
C CYS A 67 -15.27 0.35 7.20
N GLY A 68 -15.27 1.66 6.84
CA GLY A 68 -15.36 2.74 7.81
C GLY A 68 -14.80 4.04 7.29
N LYS A 69 -15.61 5.13 7.38
CA LYS A 69 -15.19 6.45 6.89
C LYS A 69 -13.90 6.93 7.57
N TRP A 70 -13.83 6.83 8.90
CA TRP A 70 -12.66 7.28 9.65
C TRP A 70 -11.38 6.50 9.32
N ILE A 71 -11.48 5.18 9.04
CA ILE A 71 -10.34 4.37 8.60
C ILE A 71 -9.92 4.83 7.20
N TYR A 72 -10.87 4.98 6.29
CA TYR A 72 -10.62 5.53 4.95
C TYR A 72 -9.92 6.89 5.02
N ASP A 73 -10.41 7.81 5.86
CA ASP A 73 -9.85 9.15 6.01
C ASP A 73 -8.39 9.10 6.53
N ILE A 74 -8.07 8.18 7.45
CA ILE A 74 -6.70 7.95 7.91
C ILE A 74 -5.80 7.53 6.74
N PHE A 75 -6.19 6.50 5.99
CA PHE A 75 -5.39 6.02 4.85
C PHE A 75 -5.29 7.06 3.73
N TYR A 76 -6.37 7.80 3.46
CA TYR A 76 -6.37 8.88 2.49
C TYR A 76 -5.36 9.97 2.88
N ASN A 77 -5.38 10.42 4.12
CA ASN A 77 -4.45 11.42 4.65
C ASN A 77 -3.01 10.92 4.75
N LEU A 78 -2.81 9.61 4.86
CA LEU A 78 -1.52 8.96 4.77
C LEU A 78 -1.06 8.71 3.32
N GLY A 79 -1.79 9.22 2.31
CA GLY A 79 -1.36 9.14 0.92
C GLY A 79 -1.65 7.80 0.24
N ALA A 80 -2.51 6.96 0.80
CA ALA A 80 -2.97 5.72 0.17
C ALA A 80 -3.94 6.02 -0.97
N LEU A 81 -3.41 6.55 -2.07
CA LEU A 81 -4.16 6.89 -3.28
C LEU A 81 -4.04 5.76 -4.32
N LYS A 82 -4.57 5.99 -5.52
CA LYS A 82 -4.39 5.04 -6.66
C LYS A 82 -2.91 4.84 -6.98
N SER A 83 -2.57 3.70 -7.57
CA SER A 83 -1.20 3.20 -7.84
C SER A 83 -0.21 4.23 -8.41
N TYR A 84 -0.69 5.25 -9.09
CA TYR A 84 0.15 6.30 -9.72
C TYR A 84 0.19 7.62 -8.94
N ASN A 85 -0.67 7.81 -7.94
CA ASN A 85 -0.81 9.08 -7.21
C ASN A 85 -0.38 8.99 -5.74
N TRP A 86 -0.16 7.76 -5.21
CA TRP A 86 0.27 7.61 -3.82
C TRP A 86 1.68 8.18 -3.60
N PHE A 87 2.02 8.49 -2.38
CA PHE A 87 3.31 9.01 -1.99
C PHE A 87 3.69 8.47 -0.61
N VAL A 88 4.98 8.51 -0.32
CA VAL A 88 5.44 8.21 1.03
C VAL A 88 4.99 9.35 1.94
N PRO A 89 4.18 9.08 2.98
CA PRO A 89 3.68 10.11 3.88
C PRO A 89 4.80 10.93 4.51
N SER A 90 4.61 12.23 4.65
CA SER A 90 5.60 13.10 5.30
C SER A 90 5.90 12.64 6.74
N ARG A 91 4.90 12.10 7.44
CA ARG A 91 5.08 11.49 8.77
C ARG A 91 6.06 10.32 8.77
N ILE A 92 6.10 9.51 7.70
CA ILE A 92 7.09 8.43 7.53
C ILE A 92 8.45 9.02 7.18
N ILE A 93 8.51 9.98 6.24
CA ILE A 93 9.77 10.62 5.83
C ILE A 93 10.47 11.27 7.04
N ASN A 94 9.72 11.91 7.93
CA ASN A 94 10.22 12.62 9.10
C ASN A 94 10.27 11.79 10.40
N SER A 95 9.85 10.50 10.34
CA SER A 95 9.85 9.62 11.51
C SER A 95 11.26 9.16 11.91
N ASN A 96 11.34 8.44 13.02
CA ASN A 96 12.55 7.74 13.44
C ASN A 96 12.91 6.57 12.51
N LYS A 97 14.08 5.98 12.71
CA LYS A 97 14.56 4.86 11.87
C LYS A 97 13.67 3.62 11.97
N LEU A 98 13.10 3.33 13.14
CA LEU A 98 12.25 2.16 13.33
C LEU A 98 11.00 2.21 12.44
N VAL A 99 10.28 3.33 12.47
CA VAL A 99 9.08 3.52 11.63
C VAL A 99 9.43 3.46 10.13
N LYS A 100 10.54 4.08 9.71
CA LYS A 100 11.03 4.00 8.34
C LYS A 100 11.37 2.56 7.92
N LYS A 101 12.00 1.80 8.83
CA LYS A 101 12.32 0.39 8.63
C LYS A 101 11.06 -0.42 8.35
N GLU A 102 10.10 -0.36 9.26
CA GLU A 102 8.85 -1.15 9.15
C GLU A 102 8.06 -0.77 7.89
N TRP A 103 8.03 0.51 7.55
CA TRP A 103 7.39 0.96 6.30
C TRP A 103 8.11 0.44 5.06
N LEU A 104 9.46 0.49 5.02
CA LEU A 104 10.25 -0.05 3.92
C LEU A 104 10.09 -1.56 3.82
N LYS A 105 10.08 -2.27 4.95
CA LYS A 105 9.83 -3.71 4.97
C LYS A 105 8.49 -4.03 4.31
N ALA A 106 7.41 -3.38 4.75
CA ALA A 106 6.07 -3.63 4.22
C ALA A 106 5.99 -3.40 2.69
N ILE A 107 6.58 -2.32 2.16
CA ILE A 107 6.52 -2.05 0.71
C ILE A 107 7.36 -3.05 -0.10
N PHE A 108 8.49 -3.54 0.44
CA PHE A 108 9.29 -4.56 -0.23
C PHE A 108 8.68 -5.96 -0.11
N ASP A 109 7.97 -6.27 0.97
CA ASP A 109 7.22 -7.52 1.11
C ASP A 109 6.04 -7.59 0.11
N ASP A 110 5.40 -6.46 -0.17
CA ASP A 110 4.25 -6.37 -1.08
C ASP A 110 4.66 -6.27 -2.57
N GLU A 111 5.61 -5.41 -2.90
CA GLU A 111 5.93 -4.99 -4.28
C GLU A 111 7.36 -5.37 -4.71
N GLY A 112 8.15 -5.89 -3.77
CA GLY A 112 9.53 -6.29 -4.01
C GLY A 112 9.65 -7.65 -4.69
N TYR A 113 10.80 -7.88 -5.31
CA TYR A 113 11.18 -9.18 -5.85
C TYR A 113 12.67 -9.46 -5.62
N ILE A 114 13.01 -10.74 -5.52
CA ILE A 114 14.39 -11.19 -5.44
C ILE A 114 14.78 -11.81 -6.78
N ALA A 115 15.91 -11.38 -7.35
CA ALA A 115 16.45 -11.91 -8.60
C ALA A 115 17.98 -12.07 -8.49
N LYS A 116 18.46 -13.31 -8.52
CA LYS A 116 19.89 -13.62 -8.32
C LYS A 116 20.44 -12.93 -7.06
N ASN A 117 21.36 -11.97 -7.23
CA ASN A 117 22.04 -11.28 -6.14
C ASN A 117 21.52 -9.84 -5.93
N GLN A 118 20.24 -9.60 -6.17
CA GLN A 118 19.64 -8.28 -6.00
C GLN A 118 18.22 -8.37 -5.46
N ILE A 119 17.84 -7.33 -4.73
CA ILE A 119 16.45 -7.08 -4.32
C ILE A 119 15.95 -5.93 -5.19
N GLY A 120 14.86 -6.15 -5.91
CA GLY A 120 14.27 -5.16 -6.82
C GLY A 120 12.92 -4.66 -6.34
N LEU A 121 12.57 -3.47 -6.79
CA LEU A 121 11.24 -2.87 -6.62
C LEU A 121 10.83 -2.21 -7.93
N GLY A 122 9.61 -2.47 -8.41
CA GLY A 122 9.09 -1.89 -9.64
C GLY A 122 7.69 -1.35 -9.47
N ILE A 123 7.52 -0.04 -9.59
CA ILE A 123 6.24 0.65 -9.42
C ILE A 123 5.97 1.66 -10.54
N VAL A 124 4.69 1.99 -10.78
CA VAL A 124 4.28 2.94 -11.83
C VAL A 124 4.37 4.41 -11.39
N ASN A 125 4.86 4.67 -10.20
CA ASN A 125 4.89 5.99 -9.58
C ASN A 125 6.33 6.50 -9.43
N LYS A 126 6.75 7.43 -10.29
CA LYS A 126 8.09 8.02 -10.27
C LYS A 126 8.40 8.77 -8.97
N LYS A 127 7.42 9.49 -8.42
CA LYS A 127 7.61 10.24 -7.17
C LYS A 127 7.88 9.30 -6.01
N ALA A 128 7.09 8.24 -5.89
CA ALA A 128 7.24 7.27 -4.83
C ALA A 128 8.56 6.51 -4.90
N ILE A 129 9.01 6.07 -6.09
CA ILE A 129 10.31 5.38 -6.24
C ILE A 129 11.48 6.26 -5.77
N ASN A 130 11.45 7.56 -6.08
CA ASN A 130 12.47 8.51 -5.64
C ASN A 130 12.43 8.72 -4.11
N GLN A 131 11.25 8.74 -3.50
CA GLN A 131 11.10 8.85 -2.05
C GLN A 131 11.62 7.59 -1.34
N ILE A 132 11.32 6.39 -1.87
CA ILE A 132 11.84 5.12 -1.35
C ILE A 132 13.37 5.09 -1.43
N GLN A 133 13.97 5.53 -2.54
CA GLN A 133 15.44 5.65 -2.64
C GLN A 133 16.02 6.56 -1.54
N LYS A 134 15.37 7.70 -1.26
CA LYS A 134 15.80 8.62 -0.19
C LYS A 134 15.68 7.94 1.19
N LEU A 135 14.62 7.16 1.45
CA LEU A 135 14.47 6.42 2.69
C LEU A 135 15.57 5.36 2.85
N LEU A 136 15.88 4.59 1.80
CA LEU A 136 16.95 3.59 1.84
C LEU A 136 18.33 4.20 2.12
N LYS A 137 18.59 5.44 1.64
CA LYS A 137 19.82 6.19 1.98
C LYS A 137 19.99 6.45 3.47
N ASN A 138 18.90 6.61 4.25
CA ASN A 138 18.98 6.75 5.71
C ASN A 138 19.59 5.52 6.40
N PHE A 139 19.53 4.36 5.74
CA PHE A 139 20.13 3.09 6.19
C PHE A 139 21.47 2.81 5.50
N LYS A 140 22.05 3.80 4.80
CA LYS A 140 23.29 3.65 4.01
C LYS A 140 23.18 2.56 2.92
N ILE A 141 21.96 2.28 2.43
CA ILE A 141 21.67 1.33 1.37
C ILE A 141 21.64 2.09 0.03
N LYS A 142 22.61 1.78 -0.83
CA LYS A 142 22.68 2.35 -2.18
C LYS A 142 21.78 1.53 -3.12
N THR A 143 21.10 2.22 -4.03
CA THR A 143 20.23 1.61 -5.03
C THR A 143 20.63 2.05 -6.43
N LYS A 144 20.41 1.17 -7.41
CA LYS A 144 20.53 1.50 -8.84
C LYS A 144 19.14 1.82 -9.38
N LEU A 145 18.97 3.00 -9.95
CA LEU A 145 17.76 3.37 -10.70
C LEU A 145 17.95 2.95 -12.17
N TYR A 146 16.98 2.24 -12.71
CA TYR A 146 16.98 1.84 -14.12
C TYR A 146 16.25 2.87 -14.99
N LYS A 147 16.54 2.84 -16.30
CA LYS A 147 15.70 3.54 -17.29
C LYS A 147 14.26 3.05 -17.15
N PRO A 148 13.27 3.94 -17.26
CA PRO A 148 11.88 3.55 -17.19
C PRO A 148 11.55 2.49 -18.24
N TYR A 149 10.82 1.47 -17.83
CA TYR A 149 10.29 0.46 -18.75
C TYR A 149 8.98 0.99 -19.35
N ILE A 150 8.97 1.14 -20.67
CA ILE A 150 7.80 1.57 -21.44
C ILE A 150 7.17 0.31 -22.03
N PRO A 151 5.97 -0.11 -21.57
CA PRO A 151 5.29 -1.28 -22.11
C PRO A 151 4.91 -1.08 -23.58
N LYS A 152 4.98 -2.15 -24.39
CA LYS A 152 4.49 -2.14 -25.77
C LYS A 152 2.99 -1.88 -25.88
N ASN A 153 2.21 -2.40 -24.92
CA ASN A 153 0.77 -2.17 -24.87
C ASN A 153 0.48 -0.80 -24.23
N PRO A 154 -0.15 0.16 -24.93
CA PRO A 154 -0.43 1.51 -24.43
C PRO A 154 -1.41 1.54 -23.24
N LYS A 155 -2.13 0.46 -22.98
CA LYS A 155 -2.99 0.32 -21.79
C LYS A 155 -2.17 0.11 -20.50
N HIS A 156 -0.92 -0.31 -20.61
CA HIS A 156 -0.04 -0.51 -19.47
C HIS A 156 0.77 0.77 -19.20
N ARG A 157 1.06 1.01 -17.93
CA ARG A 157 1.78 2.21 -17.48
C ARG A 157 3.27 2.00 -17.50
N ILE A 158 4.02 3.11 -17.60
CA ILE A 158 5.47 3.15 -17.44
C ILE A 158 5.83 2.65 -16.03
N VAL A 159 6.80 1.73 -15.95
CA VAL A 159 7.27 1.17 -14.69
C VAL A 159 8.65 1.73 -14.36
N TYR A 160 8.80 2.30 -13.17
CA TYR A 160 10.07 2.77 -12.62
C TYR A 160 10.64 1.69 -11.70
N ARG A 161 11.92 1.36 -11.88
CA ARG A 161 12.57 0.25 -11.16
C ARG A 161 13.83 0.68 -10.47
N ILE A 162 14.00 0.22 -9.23
CA ILE A 162 15.26 0.28 -8.49
C ILE A 162 15.72 -1.11 -8.13
N SER A 163 17.01 -1.29 -7.93
CA SER A 163 17.55 -2.49 -7.30
C SER A 163 18.60 -2.15 -6.24
N ILE A 164 18.62 -2.99 -5.22
CA ILE A 164 19.64 -3.07 -4.19
C ILE A 164 20.56 -4.22 -4.61
N GLN A 165 21.85 -3.96 -4.74
CA GLN A 165 22.83 -4.91 -5.30
C GLN A 165 24.05 -5.07 -4.41
N ARG A 166 24.76 -6.20 -4.58
CA ARG A 166 26.05 -6.49 -3.95
C ARG A 166 25.96 -6.38 -2.41
N GLU A 167 26.96 -5.74 -1.80
CA GLU A 167 27.04 -5.53 -0.35
C GLU A 167 25.82 -4.79 0.24
N ASN A 168 25.05 -4.07 -0.59
CA ASN A 168 23.84 -3.41 -0.11
C ASN A 168 22.69 -4.39 0.15
N VAL A 169 22.71 -5.58 -0.43
CA VAL A 169 21.76 -6.66 -0.11
C VAL A 169 21.94 -7.11 1.34
N LEU A 170 23.18 -7.29 1.78
CA LEU A 170 23.46 -7.63 3.17
C LEU A 170 23.03 -6.51 4.14
N LYS A 171 23.25 -5.25 3.75
CA LYS A 171 22.76 -4.09 4.53
C LYS A 171 21.23 -4.06 4.60
N TYR A 172 20.54 -4.42 3.50
CA TYR A 172 19.09 -4.50 3.50
C TYR A 172 18.61 -5.52 4.53
N PHE A 173 19.10 -6.74 4.50
CA PHE A 173 18.72 -7.78 5.47
C PHE A 173 19.08 -7.41 6.91
N LYS A 174 20.22 -6.77 7.12
CA LYS A 174 20.65 -6.32 8.47
C LYS A 174 19.74 -5.23 9.04
N TYR A 175 19.27 -4.28 8.22
CA TYR A 175 18.61 -3.06 8.72
C TYR A 175 17.11 -3.01 8.44
N ILE A 176 16.61 -3.71 7.42
CA ILE A 176 15.21 -3.65 6.98
C ILE A 176 14.53 -5.02 7.09
N GLY A 177 15.15 -6.06 6.52
CA GLY A 177 14.61 -7.41 6.40
C GLY A 177 14.47 -8.21 7.68
#